data_79c67ebd74a8bd1f1ea6d792068d7747
#
_entry.id   79c67ebd74a8bd1f1ea6d792068d7747
#
_cell.length_a   1.000
_cell.length_b   1.000
_cell.length_c   1.000
_cell.angle_alpha   90.00
_cell.angle_beta   90.00
_cell.angle_gamma   90.00
#
_symmetry.space_group_name_H-M   'P 1'
#
loop_
_entity.id
_entity.type
_entity.pdbx_description
1 polymer ?
#
loop_
_entity_poly.entity_id
_entity_poly.type
_entity_poly.pdbx_seq_one_letter_code
_entity_poly.pdbx_strand_id
1 'polypeptide(L)'
;MRRRRSVEVFSLSFLDCICCGFGAMILLLVLTEMGRPVVLEKSRKNLDGQVRALTEKLFAIQGETDELTRELEGSRVTLDQERQRLARLSGELSAIQGQYASSTQDASVTNRMEGELVTAYQKLSAEMQRLLQQRAKRPATEAIGGIPVDSEYVIFVVDTSDSMTDNHWDTNLAIIDEILGFYPHVSGMQIMNDQGTYMFEDTKGQWLSDSPEERAEIRKRARHWAAFSQSNPVPGMEEAIRTYWAPDKRISVFVLGDEFTGKSIQAALDAITVLNKPGPDGRRPVRIHAIGFPEGEGMSPYTNIRFSTLMRLVCSQNNGTFVGLKN
;
A
#
# COMPACT_ATOMS: atom_id res chain seq x y z
N MET A 1 90.93 -59.42 28.18
CA MET A 1 90.71 -58.06 27.62
C MET A 1 89.23 -57.85 27.35
N ARG A 2 88.51 -57.06 28.09
CA ARG A 2 87.11 -56.70 27.92
C ARG A 2 87.02 -55.40 27.13
N ARG A 3 86.49 -55.46 25.94
CA ARG A 3 86.19 -54.31 25.11
C ARG A 3 84.94 -53.62 25.67
N ARG A 4 85.05 -52.37 26.18
CA ARG A 4 83.94 -51.54 26.53
C ARG A 4 83.31 -50.97 25.21
N ARG A 5 82.01 -51.20 25.03
CA ARG A 5 81.21 -50.53 23.98
C ARG A 5 80.96 -49.09 24.45
N SER A 6 81.32 -48.15 23.60
CA SER A 6 80.94 -46.75 23.80
C SER A 6 79.43 -46.61 23.56
N VAL A 7 78.80 -46.03 24.55
CA VAL A 7 77.41 -45.61 24.40
C VAL A 7 77.42 -44.28 23.65
N GLU A 8 76.80 -44.21 22.48
CA GLU A 8 76.62 -42.95 21.76
C GLU A 8 75.73 -42.03 22.60
N VAL A 9 76.30 -40.90 23.03
CA VAL A 9 75.60 -39.84 23.74
C VAL A 9 74.84 -39.08 22.68
N PHE A 10 73.53 -39.22 22.65
CA PHE A 10 72.67 -38.33 21.84
C PHE A 10 73.06 -36.90 22.08
N SER A 11 73.46 -36.19 21.07
CA SER A 11 73.90 -34.78 21.20
C SER A 11 72.71 -33.95 21.66
N LEU A 12 72.92 -33.12 22.68
CA LEU A 12 71.95 -32.15 23.24
C LEU A 12 71.32 -31.27 22.10
N SER A 13 72.11 -31.00 21.07
CA SER A 13 71.68 -30.28 19.88
C SER A 13 70.56 -30.95 19.08
N PHE A 14 70.55 -32.31 19.03
CA PHE A 14 69.52 -33.08 18.35
C PHE A 14 68.20 -33.07 19.12
N LEU A 15 68.26 -33.11 20.45
CA LEU A 15 67.10 -33.01 21.34
C LEU A 15 66.47 -31.61 21.24
N ASP A 16 67.27 -30.57 21.16
CA ASP A 16 66.85 -29.17 21.06
C ASP A 16 66.11 -28.92 19.72
N CYS A 17 66.64 -29.49 18.64
CA CYS A 17 66.04 -29.38 17.33
C CYS A 17 64.67 -30.08 17.26
N ILE A 18 64.53 -31.27 17.91
CA ILE A 18 63.25 -31.98 17.98
C ILE A 18 62.27 -31.22 18.87
N CYS A 19 62.72 -30.67 19.98
CA CYS A 19 61.82 -29.91 20.90
C CYS A 19 61.35 -28.60 20.22
N CYS A 20 62.23 -27.87 19.52
CA CYS A 20 61.82 -26.68 18.79
C CYS A 20 60.84 -27.00 17.61
N GLY A 21 61.11 -28.09 16.85
CA GLY A 21 60.25 -28.55 15.78
C GLY A 21 58.86 -28.98 16.29
N PHE A 22 58.86 -29.70 17.41
CA PHE A 22 57.61 -30.15 18.03
C PHE A 22 56.80 -28.98 18.65
N GLY A 23 57.52 -28.02 19.27
CA GLY A 23 56.92 -26.79 19.79
C GLY A 23 56.30 -25.93 18.68
N ALA A 24 56.99 -25.78 17.55
CA ALA A 24 56.46 -25.09 16.39
C ALA A 24 55.22 -25.77 15.79
N MET A 25 55.23 -27.12 15.71
CA MET A 25 54.05 -27.87 15.24
C MET A 25 52.86 -27.74 16.17
N ILE A 26 53.09 -27.79 17.48
CA ILE A 26 52.03 -27.60 18.48
C ILE A 26 51.45 -26.19 18.37
N LEU A 27 52.33 -25.17 18.24
CA LEU A 27 51.91 -23.78 18.12
C LEU A 27 51.05 -23.57 16.82
N LEU A 28 51.49 -24.16 15.74
CA LEU A 28 50.78 -24.09 14.46
C LEU A 28 49.43 -24.82 14.53
N LEU A 29 49.33 -25.94 15.22
CA LEU A 29 48.11 -26.70 15.47
C LEU A 29 47.13 -25.89 16.33
N VAL A 30 47.60 -25.26 17.40
CA VAL A 30 46.80 -24.41 18.28
C VAL A 30 46.29 -23.19 17.54
N LEU A 31 47.12 -22.53 16.68
CA LEU A 31 46.69 -21.39 15.86
C LEU A 31 45.67 -21.77 14.82
N THR A 32 45.78 -22.96 14.21
CA THR A 32 44.79 -23.42 13.23
C THR A 32 43.48 -23.85 13.88
N GLU A 33 43.52 -24.43 15.08
CA GLU A 33 42.33 -24.80 15.87
C GLU A 33 41.60 -23.56 16.40
N MET A 34 42.31 -22.51 16.84
CA MET A 34 41.69 -21.28 17.38
C MET A 34 40.96 -20.47 16.29
N GLY A 35 41.41 -20.51 15.04
CA GLY A 35 40.78 -19.76 13.95
C GLY A 35 39.49 -20.39 13.40
N ARG A 36 39.34 -21.68 13.48
CA ARG A 36 38.20 -22.44 12.92
C ARG A 36 36.85 -22.12 13.55
N PRO A 37 36.70 -22.08 14.90
CA PRO A 37 35.40 -21.84 15.51
C PRO A 37 34.85 -20.43 15.24
N VAL A 38 35.69 -19.40 15.13
CA VAL A 38 35.28 -18.01 14.92
C VAL A 38 34.73 -17.81 13.50
N VAL A 39 35.35 -18.40 12.49
CA VAL A 39 34.89 -18.32 11.09
C VAL A 39 33.58 -19.08 10.90
N LEU A 40 33.46 -20.26 11.50
CA LEU A 40 32.25 -21.08 11.48
C LEU A 40 31.09 -20.39 12.20
N GLU A 41 31.35 -19.77 13.34
CA GLU A 41 30.33 -19.05 14.11
C GLU A 41 29.84 -17.79 13.37
N LYS A 42 30.73 -17.03 12.73
CA LYS A 42 30.39 -15.88 11.90
C LYS A 42 29.58 -16.29 10.66
N SER A 43 29.98 -17.39 10.01
CA SER A 43 29.24 -17.96 8.89
C SER A 43 27.86 -18.44 9.32
N ARG A 44 27.75 -19.11 10.47
CA ARG A 44 26.48 -19.59 11.04
C ARG A 44 25.54 -18.43 11.38
N LYS A 45 26.03 -17.37 12.05
CA LYS A 45 25.24 -16.18 12.34
C LYS A 45 24.73 -15.48 11.07
N ASN A 46 25.54 -15.46 10.00
CA ASN A 46 25.13 -14.92 8.72
C ASN A 46 24.08 -15.80 8.05
N LEU A 47 24.25 -17.11 8.07
CA LEU A 47 23.25 -18.06 7.55
C LEU A 47 21.93 -17.99 8.36
N ASP A 48 22.00 -17.92 9.67
CA ASP A 48 20.81 -17.79 10.54
C ASP A 48 20.06 -16.48 10.24
N GLY A 49 20.80 -15.38 9.97
CA GLY A 49 20.22 -14.12 9.53
C GLY A 49 19.51 -14.24 8.18
N GLN A 50 20.14 -14.92 7.20
CA GLN A 50 19.52 -15.16 5.90
C GLN A 50 18.30 -16.09 6.00
N VAL A 51 18.36 -17.13 6.80
CA VAL A 51 17.21 -18.04 7.01
C VAL A 51 16.03 -17.28 7.64
N ARG A 52 16.27 -16.44 8.63
CA ARG A 52 15.19 -15.61 9.22
C ARG A 52 14.58 -14.66 8.20
N ALA A 53 15.42 -13.96 7.42
CA ALA A 53 14.94 -13.05 6.39
C ALA A 53 14.16 -13.77 5.28
N LEU A 54 14.60 -14.97 4.87
CA LEU A 54 13.88 -15.79 3.90
C LEU A 54 12.58 -16.36 4.47
N THR A 55 12.56 -16.74 5.73
CA THR A 55 11.34 -17.22 6.40
C THR A 55 10.31 -16.08 6.51
N GLU A 56 10.73 -14.87 6.86
CA GLU A 56 9.85 -13.70 6.90
C GLU A 56 9.26 -13.38 5.52
N LYS A 57 10.10 -13.44 4.47
CA LYS A 57 9.63 -13.30 3.07
C LYS A 57 8.63 -14.39 2.69
N LEU A 58 8.87 -15.62 3.08
CA LEU A 58 8.00 -16.75 2.77
C LEU A 58 6.61 -16.57 3.42
N PHE A 59 6.57 -16.16 4.68
CA PHE A 59 5.30 -15.85 5.36
C PHE A 59 4.56 -14.67 4.74
N ALA A 60 5.29 -13.62 4.31
CA ALA A 60 4.69 -12.48 3.60
C ALA A 60 4.06 -12.91 2.27
N ILE A 61 4.79 -13.69 1.46
CA ILE A 61 4.29 -14.23 0.18
C ILE A 61 3.12 -15.20 0.40
N GLN A 62 3.17 -16.05 1.42
CA GLN A 62 2.05 -16.95 1.74
C GLN A 62 0.79 -16.15 2.10
N GLY A 63 0.92 -15.13 2.94
CA GLY A 63 -0.20 -14.26 3.30
C GLY A 63 -0.82 -13.57 2.09
N GLU A 64 0.00 -13.04 1.19
CA GLU A 64 -0.45 -12.41 -0.06
C GLU A 64 -1.13 -13.42 -1.01
N THR A 65 -0.56 -14.63 -1.11
CA THR A 65 -1.14 -15.70 -1.93
C THR A 65 -2.52 -16.11 -1.41
N ASP A 66 -2.68 -16.22 -0.09
CA ASP A 66 -3.96 -16.57 0.53
C ASP A 66 -5.01 -15.45 0.33
N GLU A 67 -4.61 -14.18 0.39
CA GLU A 67 -5.48 -13.04 0.14
C GLU A 67 -5.92 -12.98 -1.32
N LEU A 68 -4.97 -13.08 -2.26
CA LEU A 68 -5.25 -13.14 -3.71
C LEU A 68 -6.13 -14.33 -4.08
N THR A 69 -5.92 -15.48 -3.44
CA THR A 69 -6.75 -16.68 -3.66
C THR A 69 -8.18 -16.43 -3.22
N ARG A 70 -8.40 -15.79 -2.07
CA ARG A 70 -9.75 -15.41 -1.60
C ARG A 70 -10.42 -14.37 -2.49
N GLU A 71 -9.68 -13.36 -2.95
CA GLU A 71 -10.18 -12.35 -3.89
C GLU A 71 -10.56 -12.98 -5.23
N LEU A 72 -9.73 -13.90 -5.72
CA LEU A 72 -9.99 -14.64 -6.97
C LEU A 72 -11.21 -15.54 -6.84
N GLU A 73 -11.39 -16.19 -5.69
CA GLU A 73 -12.57 -17.02 -5.40
C GLU A 73 -13.83 -16.18 -5.29
N GLY A 74 -13.77 -15.04 -4.60
CA GLY A 74 -14.86 -14.05 -4.53
C GLY A 74 -15.24 -13.51 -5.91
N SER A 75 -14.26 -13.15 -6.72
CA SER A 75 -14.48 -12.69 -8.10
C SER A 75 -15.06 -13.77 -9.00
N ARG A 76 -14.64 -15.03 -8.85
CA ARG A 76 -15.23 -16.17 -9.58
C ARG A 76 -16.70 -16.38 -9.20
N VAL A 77 -17.03 -16.35 -7.92
CA VAL A 77 -18.42 -16.48 -7.45
C VAL A 77 -19.28 -15.35 -8.02
N THR A 78 -18.81 -14.13 -7.98
CA THR A 78 -19.52 -12.98 -8.56
C THR A 78 -19.72 -13.13 -10.07
N LEU A 79 -18.68 -13.56 -10.78
CA LEU A 79 -18.72 -13.78 -12.23
C LEU A 79 -19.70 -14.91 -12.60
N ASP A 80 -19.77 -15.97 -11.82
CA ASP A 80 -20.74 -17.06 -12.02
C ASP A 80 -22.16 -16.61 -11.73
N GLN A 81 -22.38 -15.79 -10.70
CA GLN A 81 -23.68 -15.18 -10.44
C GLN A 81 -24.13 -14.26 -11.59
N GLU A 82 -23.25 -13.43 -12.11
CA GLU A 82 -23.56 -12.55 -13.26
C GLU A 82 -23.81 -13.35 -14.55
N ARG A 83 -23.06 -14.45 -14.78
CA ARG A 83 -23.31 -15.37 -15.90
C ARG A 83 -24.68 -16.04 -15.79
N GLN A 84 -25.05 -16.50 -14.60
CA GLN A 84 -26.38 -17.09 -14.37
C GLN A 84 -27.48 -16.05 -14.60
N ARG A 85 -27.26 -14.81 -14.18
CA ARG A 85 -28.17 -13.69 -14.39
C ARG A 85 -28.33 -13.36 -15.87
N LEU A 86 -27.23 -13.32 -16.62
CA LEU A 86 -27.23 -13.13 -18.08
C LEU A 86 -27.94 -14.28 -18.79
N ALA A 87 -27.70 -15.52 -18.40
CA ALA A 87 -28.37 -16.69 -18.97
C ALA A 87 -29.89 -16.64 -18.73
N ARG A 88 -30.32 -16.24 -17.52
CA ARG A 88 -31.73 -16.06 -17.19
C ARG A 88 -32.38 -14.93 -18.01
N LEU A 89 -31.73 -13.76 -18.08
CA LEU A 89 -32.21 -12.64 -18.88
C LEU A 89 -32.27 -12.96 -20.37
N SER A 90 -31.28 -13.71 -20.89
CA SER A 90 -31.27 -14.20 -22.27
C SER A 90 -32.43 -15.17 -22.54
N GLY A 91 -32.74 -16.05 -21.57
CA GLY A 91 -33.89 -16.94 -21.64
C GLY A 91 -35.23 -16.18 -21.62
N GLU A 92 -35.37 -15.19 -20.73
CA GLU A 92 -36.55 -14.32 -20.67
C GLU A 92 -36.71 -13.50 -21.97
N LEU A 93 -35.62 -12.96 -22.52
CA LEU A 93 -35.64 -12.26 -23.81
C LEU A 93 -36.08 -13.17 -24.97
N SER A 94 -35.56 -14.40 -25.02
CA SER A 94 -35.97 -15.39 -26.04
C SER A 94 -37.44 -15.81 -25.89
N ALA A 95 -37.93 -15.94 -24.65
CA ALA A 95 -39.33 -16.23 -24.38
C ALA A 95 -40.25 -15.07 -24.83
N ILE A 96 -39.83 -13.82 -24.53
CA ILE A 96 -40.55 -12.61 -24.97
C ILE A 96 -40.53 -12.47 -26.51
N GLN A 97 -39.39 -12.72 -27.16
CA GLN A 97 -39.29 -12.72 -28.62
C GLN A 97 -40.16 -13.82 -29.27
N GLY A 98 -40.20 -15.03 -28.64
CA GLY A 98 -41.06 -16.10 -29.10
C GLY A 98 -42.55 -15.76 -28.94
N GLN A 99 -42.92 -15.13 -27.83
CA GLN A 99 -44.27 -14.61 -27.62
C GLN A 99 -44.64 -13.48 -28.63
N TYR A 100 -43.69 -12.58 -28.91
CA TYR A 100 -43.86 -11.53 -29.88
C TYR A 100 -44.02 -12.08 -31.31
N ALA A 101 -43.24 -13.07 -31.70
CA ALA A 101 -43.33 -13.71 -33.03
C ALA A 101 -44.65 -14.48 -33.20
N SER A 102 -45.20 -15.08 -32.14
CA SER A 102 -46.51 -15.75 -32.19
C SER A 102 -47.70 -14.77 -32.14
N SER A 103 -47.49 -13.56 -31.59
CA SER A 103 -48.52 -12.52 -31.40
C SER A 103 -48.70 -11.54 -32.55
N THR A 104 -47.89 -11.61 -33.61
CA THR A 104 -48.00 -10.73 -34.77
C THR A 104 -49.22 -10.94 -35.64
N GLN A 105 -50.12 -11.90 -35.29
CA GLN A 105 -51.35 -12.16 -36.01
C GLN A 105 -52.60 -11.47 -35.44
N ASP A 106 -52.52 -10.74 -34.30
CA ASP A 106 -53.70 -10.11 -33.71
C ASP A 106 -53.49 -8.64 -33.37
N ALA A 107 -54.10 -7.74 -34.14
CA ALA A 107 -54.01 -6.28 -33.98
C ALA A 107 -54.56 -5.77 -32.62
N SER A 108 -55.37 -6.57 -31.91
CA SER A 108 -55.87 -6.23 -30.57
C SER A 108 -54.83 -6.38 -29.48
N VAL A 109 -53.83 -7.25 -29.69
CA VAL A 109 -52.75 -7.50 -28.73
C VAL A 109 -51.69 -6.40 -28.83
N THR A 110 -51.47 -5.83 -30.00
CA THR A 110 -50.52 -4.72 -30.23
C THR A 110 -50.89 -3.47 -29.44
N ASN A 111 -52.16 -3.08 -29.44
CA ASN A 111 -52.67 -1.93 -28.66
C ASN A 111 -52.61 -2.14 -27.16
N ARG A 112 -52.75 -3.37 -26.68
CA ARG A 112 -52.61 -3.70 -25.26
C ARG A 112 -51.13 -3.70 -24.81
N MET A 113 -50.24 -4.23 -25.63
CA MET A 113 -48.79 -4.19 -25.38
C MET A 113 -48.23 -2.78 -25.41
N GLU A 114 -48.69 -1.92 -26.35
CA GLU A 114 -48.29 -0.50 -26.33
C GLU A 114 -48.75 0.19 -25.03
N GLY A 115 -49.95 -0.06 -24.57
CA GLY A 115 -50.46 0.48 -23.31
C GLY A 115 -49.66 0.00 -22.10
N GLU A 116 -49.26 -1.28 -22.07
CA GLU A 116 -48.43 -1.85 -20.99
C GLU A 116 -47.00 -1.33 -21.07
N LEU A 117 -46.41 -1.17 -22.26
CA LEU A 117 -45.10 -0.61 -22.49
C LEU A 117 -45.03 0.87 -22.05
N VAL A 118 -46.02 1.69 -22.43
CA VAL A 118 -46.15 3.07 -21.97
C VAL A 118 -46.28 3.16 -20.48
N THR A 119 -47.06 2.27 -19.85
CA THR A 119 -47.25 2.20 -18.40
C THR A 119 -45.94 1.77 -17.70
N ALA A 120 -45.20 0.79 -18.24
CA ALA A 120 -43.92 0.36 -17.75
C ALA A 120 -42.87 1.47 -17.87
N TYR A 121 -42.85 2.19 -19.00
CA TYR A 121 -41.97 3.34 -19.22
C TYR A 121 -42.25 4.49 -18.25
N GLN A 122 -43.53 4.78 -18.00
CA GLN A 122 -43.92 5.78 -17.00
C GLN A 122 -43.51 5.38 -15.56
N LYS A 123 -43.70 4.11 -15.21
CA LYS A 123 -43.27 3.58 -13.89
C LYS A 123 -41.72 3.64 -13.74
N LEU A 124 -40.98 3.25 -14.77
CA LEU A 124 -39.54 3.31 -14.78
C LEU A 124 -39.04 4.76 -14.71
N SER A 125 -39.70 5.67 -15.45
CA SER A 125 -39.38 7.09 -15.43
C SER A 125 -39.69 7.74 -14.08
N ALA A 126 -40.82 7.37 -13.44
CA ALA A 126 -41.20 7.82 -12.11
C ALA A 126 -40.25 7.27 -11.02
N GLU A 127 -39.85 5.99 -11.14
CA GLU A 127 -38.90 5.39 -10.21
C GLU A 127 -37.49 6.00 -10.36
N MET A 128 -37.10 6.29 -11.61
CA MET A 128 -35.83 6.97 -11.89
C MET A 128 -35.83 8.41 -11.33
N GLN A 129 -36.95 9.15 -11.49
CA GLN A 129 -37.11 10.48 -10.87
C GLN A 129 -37.13 10.38 -9.33
N ARG A 130 -37.79 9.36 -8.74
CA ARG A 130 -37.79 9.10 -7.31
C ARG A 130 -36.38 8.78 -6.79
N LEU A 131 -35.64 7.94 -7.49
CA LEU A 131 -34.25 7.61 -7.15
C LEU A 131 -33.34 8.82 -7.28
N LEU A 132 -33.52 9.67 -8.30
CA LEU A 132 -32.81 10.94 -8.44
C LEU A 132 -33.16 11.93 -7.31
N GLN A 133 -34.44 12.01 -6.91
CA GLN A 133 -34.87 12.82 -5.77
C GLN A 133 -34.36 12.28 -4.41
N GLN A 134 -34.31 10.95 -4.27
CA GLN A 134 -33.72 10.29 -3.09
C GLN A 134 -32.19 10.48 -3.07
N ARG A 135 -31.55 10.49 -4.23
CA ARG A 135 -30.14 10.80 -4.38
C ARG A 135 -29.84 12.27 -4.03
N ALA A 136 -30.72 13.19 -4.41
CA ALA A 136 -30.62 14.59 -4.01
C ALA A 136 -30.89 14.86 -2.52
N LYS A 137 -31.56 13.94 -1.81
CA LYS A 137 -31.82 14.02 -0.35
C LYS A 137 -30.81 13.28 0.49
N ARG A 138 -29.96 12.43 -0.10
CA ARG A 138 -28.76 11.94 0.59
C ARG A 138 -27.73 13.05 0.50
N PRO A 139 -27.11 13.46 1.63
CA PRO A 139 -25.93 14.31 1.54
C PRO A 139 -24.97 13.64 0.57
N ALA A 140 -24.49 14.39 -0.39
CA ALA A 140 -23.65 13.87 -1.46
C ALA A 140 -22.40 13.23 -0.86
N THR A 141 -22.48 11.94 -0.61
CA THR A 141 -21.29 11.11 -0.47
C THR A 141 -20.89 10.79 -1.91
N GLU A 142 -20.36 11.80 -2.58
CA GLU A 142 -19.75 11.60 -3.88
C GLU A 142 -18.49 10.79 -3.65
N ALA A 143 -18.63 9.48 -3.83
CA ALA A 143 -17.47 8.60 -3.85
C ALA A 143 -16.94 8.57 -5.28
N ILE A 144 -15.78 9.14 -5.52
CA ILE A 144 -15.10 9.12 -6.80
C ILE A 144 -14.02 8.04 -6.71
N GLY A 145 -14.10 7.06 -7.58
CA GLY A 145 -13.22 5.89 -7.50
C GLY A 145 -13.35 5.10 -6.19
N GLY A 146 -14.49 5.25 -5.47
CA GLY A 146 -14.70 4.65 -4.15
C GLY A 146 -14.18 5.49 -2.97
N ILE A 147 -13.63 6.69 -3.22
CA ILE A 147 -13.14 7.61 -2.19
C ILE A 147 -14.29 8.54 -1.76
N PRO A 148 -14.76 8.51 -0.49
CA PRO A 148 -15.77 9.44 0.01
C PRO A 148 -15.22 10.86 0.11
N VAL A 149 -15.94 11.83 -0.45
CA VAL A 149 -15.58 13.27 -0.43
C VAL A 149 -16.46 13.99 0.60
N ASP A 150 -16.31 13.64 1.88
CA ASP A 150 -17.12 14.20 2.99
C ASP A 150 -16.27 14.82 4.10
N SER A 151 -14.96 14.95 3.90
CA SER A 151 -14.06 15.55 4.87
C SER A 151 -13.99 17.06 4.72
N GLU A 152 -13.85 17.73 5.87
CA GLU A 152 -13.73 19.18 5.94
C GLU A 152 -12.29 19.66 5.79
N TYR A 153 -11.33 18.79 6.12
CA TYR A 153 -9.90 19.08 6.08
C TYR A 153 -9.19 18.00 5.26
N VAL A 154 -8.24 18.41 4.45
CA VAL A 154 -7.48 17.53 3.57
C VAL A 154 -5.98 17.70 3.78
N ILE A 155 -5.27 16.60 3.97
CA ILE A 155 -3.81 16.60 4.07
C ILE A 155 -3.26 15.67 2.99
N PHE A 156 -2.28 16.15 2.24
CA PHE A 156 -1.52 15.34 1.29
C PHE A 156 -0.18 14.95 1.91
N VAL A 157 0.12 13.66 1.88
CA VAL A 157 1.43 13.10 2.21
C VAL A 157 2.01 12.53 0.92
N VAL A 158 2.99 13.22 0.37
CA VAL A 158 3.51 12.96 -0.98
C VAL A 158 4.92 12.37 -0.89
N ASP A 159 5.13 11.26 -1.53
CA ASP A 159 6.48 10.75 -1.70
C ASP A 159 7.24 11.63 -2.72
N THR A 160 8.36 12.19 -2.26
CA THR A 160 9.23 13.06 -3.06
C THR A 160 10.56 12.38 -3.41
N SER A 161 10.59 11.06 -3.40
CA SER A 161 11.75 10.25 -3.82
C SER A 161 12.05 10.43 -5.31
N ASP A 162 13.27 10.06 -5.70
CA ASP A 162 13.73 10.14 -7.10
C ASP A 162 12.83 9.32 -8.02
N SER A 163 12.35 8.14 -7.57
CA SER A 163 11.42 7.31 -8.35
C SER A 163 10.12 8.04 -8.68
N MET A 164 9.56 8.77 -7.73
CA MET A 164 8.34 9.56 -7.92
C MET A 164 8.60 10.81 -8.76
N THR A 165 9.70 11.53 -8.48
CA THR A 165 10.01 12.79 -9.19
C THR A 165 10.40 12.57 -10.64
N ASP A 166 11.11 11.49 -10.94
CA ASP A 166 11.58 11.19 -12.29
C ASP A 166 10.52 10.53 -13.18
N ASN A 167 9.68 9.67 -12.60
CA ASN A 167 8.76 8.84 -13.38
C ASN A 167 7.28 9.27 -13.28
N HIS A 168 6.85 9.83 -12.14
CA HIS A 168 5.42 9.96 -11.82
C HIS A 168 5.00 11.37 -11.39
N TRP A 169 5.92 12.36 -11.40
CA TRP A 169 5.65 13.66 -10.80
C TRP A 169 4.47 14.41 -11.43
N ASP A 170 4.41 14.46 -12.75
CA ASP A 170 3.30 15.13 -13.45
C ASP A 170 1.97 14.44 -13.17
N THR A 171 1.96 13.11 -13.12
CA THR A 171 0.75 12.34 -12.77
C THR A 171 0.35 12.59 -11.32
N ASN A 172 1.32 12.66 -10.41
CA ASN A 172 1.09 12.96 -9.01
C ASN A 172 0.45 14.35 -8.82
N LEU A 173 0.96 15.38 -9.51
CA LEU A 173 0.40 16.72 -9.50
C LEU A 173 -1.02 16.75 -10.08
N ALA A 174 -1.26 16.05 -11.17
CA ALA A 174 -2.58 15.94 -11.79
C ALA A 174 -3.59 15.30 -10.80
N ILE A 175 -3.21 14.28 -10.08
CA ILE A 175 -4.05 13.61 -9.08
C ILE A 175 -4.35 14.53 -7.90
N ILE A 176 -3.37 15.29 -7.41
CA ILE A 176 -3.61 16.28 -6.34
C ILE A 176 -4.61 17.33 -6.81
N ASP A 177 -4.46 17.84 -8.03
CA ASP A 177 -5.40 18.79 -8.64
C ASP A 177 -6.79 18.18 -8.82
N GLU A 178 -6.88 16.93 -9.25
CA GLU A 178 -8.15 16.22 -9.38
C GLU A 178 -8.83 16.04 -8.03
N ILE A 179 -8.12 15.58 -7.01
CA ILE A 179 -8.65 15.45 -5.65
C ILE A 179 -9.15 16.80 -5.13
N LEU A 180 -8.37 17.86 -5.27
CA LEU A 180 -8.77 19.21 -4.87
C LEU A 180 -9.97 19.73 -5.68
N GLY A 181 -10.08 19.31 -6.96
CA GLY A 181 -11.22 19.64 -7.82
C GLY A 181 -12.53 18.99 -7.33
N PHE A 182 -12.47 17.82 -6.72
CA PHE A 182 -13.64 17.14 -6.15
C PHE A 182 -14.09 17.73 -4.82
N TYR A 183 -13.21 18.42 -4.11
CA TYR A 183 -13.57 19.20 -2.93
C TYR A 183 -13.83 20.65 -3.36
N PRO A 184 -15.10 21.05 -3.58
CA PRO A 184 -15.41 22.38 -4.04
C PRO A 184 -14.95 23.45 -3.04
N HIS A 185 -14.97 23.10 -1.76
CA HIS A 185 -14.45 23.91 -0.67
C HIS A 185 -14.10 23.03 0.53
N VAL A 186 -12.92 23.24 1.10
CA VAL A 186 -12.48 22.63 2.36
C VAL A 186 -12.20 23.72 3.40
N SER A 187 -12.36 23.39 4.67
CA SER A 187 -12.07 24.32 5.77
C SER A 187 -10.56 24.56 5.96
N GLY A 188 -9.73 23.66 5.47
CA GLY A 188 -8.29 23.80 5.46
C GLY A 188 -7.60 22.63 4.76
N MET A 189 -6.44 22.92 4.22
CA MET A 189 -5.61 21.90 3.57
C MET A 189 -4.17 21.98 4.08
N GLN A 190 -3.40 20.90 3.88
CA GLN A 190 -1.98 20.88 4.15
C GLN A 190 -1.26 19.89 3.23
N ILE A 191 0.00 20.16 2.95
CA ILE A 191 0.83 19.30 2.11
C ILE A 191 2.18 19.11 2.77
N MET A 192 2.58 17.86 2.91
CA MET A 192 3.88 17.45 3.41
C MET A 192 4.41 16.26 2.62
N ASN A 193 5.69 15.99 2.72
CA ASN A 193 6.24 14.79 2.11
C ASN A 193 6.12 13.56 3.03
N ASP A 194 6.57 12.44 2.54
CA ASP A 194 6.59 11.15 3.25
C ASP A 194 7.39 11.18 4.56
N GLN A 195 8.37 12.10 4.69
CA GLN A 195 9.15 12.31 5.92
C GLN A 195 8.52 13.33 6.89
N GLY A 196 7.37 13.92 6.55
CA GLY A 196 6.72 14.95 7.36
C GLY A 196 7.31 16.35 7.16
N THR A 197 8.09 16.58 6.11
CA THR A 197 8.56 17.92 5.73
C THR A 197 7.44 18.66 5.02
N TYR A 198 7.09 19.84 5.53
CA TYR A 198 6.03 20.67 4.98
C TYR A 198 6.45 21.34 3.67
N MET A 199 5.54 21.42 2.70
CA MET A 199 5.78 22.17 1.46
C MET A 199 6.01 23.67 1.75
N PHE A 200 5.32 24.20 2.75
CA PHE A 200 5.49 25.56 3.28
C PHE A 200 5.95 25.41 4.74
N GLU A 201 7.24 25.55 4.98
CA GLU A 201 7.88 25.27 6.28
C GLU A 201 7.33 26.09 7.45
N ASP A 202 6.89 27.33 7.17
CA ASP A 202 6.32 28.27 8.14
C ASP A 202 4.85 27.96 8.52
N THR A 203 4.22 26.99 7.86
CA THR A 203 2.81 26.61 8.10
C THR A 203 2.64 25.38 8.98
N LYS A 204 3.69 24.91 9.62
CA LYS A 204 3.62 23.76 10.52
C LYS A 204 2.60 23.99 11.64
N GLY A 205 1.65 23.06 11.78
CA GLY A 205 0.56 23.17 12.77
C GLY A 205 -0.55 24.14 12.38
N GLN A 206 -0.47 24.77 11.21
CA GLN A 206 -1.50 25.67 10.69
C GLN A 206 -2.18 25.02 9.48
N TRP A 207 -3.41 25.46 9.22
CA TRP A 207 -4.12 25.07 8.02
C TRP A 207 -3.94 26.14 6.95
N LEU A 208 -3.60 25.71 5.73
CA LEU A 208 -3.68 26.55 4.54
C LEU A 208 -5.16 26.82 4.24
N SER A 209 -5.48 28.05 3.87
CA SER A 209 -6.84 28.42 3.49
C SER A 209 -7.18 27.86 2.10
N ASP A 210 -8.46 27.55 1.90
CA ASP A 210 -8.93 27.13 0.59
C ASP A 210 -9.36 28.34 -0.24
N SER A 211 -8.40 28.98 -0.89
CA SER A 211 -8.65 30.05 -1.85
C SER A 211 -8.08 29.70 -3.23
N PRO A 212 -8.59 30.27 -4.32
CA PRO A 212 -8.02 30.08 -5.65
C PRO A 212 -6.53 30.45 -5.72
N GLU A 213 -6.13 31.49 -4.97
CA GLU A 213 -4.75 31.97 -4.89
C GLU A 213 -3.86 30.95 -4.22
N GLU A 214 -4.31 30.39 -3.06
CA GLU A 214 -3.56 29.37 -2.32
C GLU A 214 -3.42 28.07 -3.14
N ARG A 215 -4.51 27.63 -3.77
CA ARG A 215 -4.48 26.47 -4.69
C ARG A 215 -3.52 26.71 -5.86
N ALA A 216 -3.41 27.93 -6.38
CA ALA A 216 -2.47 28.27 -7.44
C ALA A 216 -1.01 28.28 -6.92
N GLU A 217 -0.77 28.79 -5.71
CA GLU A 217 0.58 28.78 -5.11
C GLU A 217 1.02 27.36 -4.77
N ILE A 218 0.14 26.50 -4.27
CA ILE A 218 0.40 25.07 -4.07
C ILE A 218 0.86 24.41 -5.39
N ARG A 219 0.10 24.61 -6.47
CA ARG A 219 0.48 24.06 -7.81
C ARG A 219 1.83 24.57 -8.29
N LYS A 220 2.10 25.85 -8.10
CA LYS A 220 3.36 26.47 -8.50
C LYS A 220 4.53 25.92 -7.67
N ARG A 221 4.36 25.82 -6.36
CA ARG A 221 5.38 25.32 -5.45
C ARG A 221 5.67 23.83 -5.69
N ALA A 222 4.61 23.05 -5.85
CA ALA A 222 4.69 21.61 -6.09
C ALA A 222 5.53 21.24 -7.33
N ARG A 223 5.52 22.04 -8.39
CA ARG A 223 6.33 21.78 -9.61
C ARG A 223 7.84 21.79 -9.37
N HIS A 224 8.30 22.43 -8.31
CA HIS A 224 9.72 22.58 -7.98
C HIS A 224 10.05 22.07 -6.58
N TRP A 225 9.13 21.32 -5.99
CA TRP A 225 9.31 20.82 -4.65
C TRP A 225 10.21 19.60 -4.64
N ALA A 226 11.44 19.80 -4.15
CA ALA A 226 12.45 18.76 -4.00
C ALA A 226 12.79 18.63 -2.51
N ALA A 227 11.98 17.91 -1.76
CA ALA A 227 12.26 17.59 -0.37
C ALA A 227 12.93 16.21 -0.28
N PHE A 228 13.82 16.03 0.68
CA PHE A 228 14.46 14.73 0.91
C PHE A 228 13.41 13.68 1.30
N SER A 229 13.44 12.55 0.63
CA SER A 229 12.58 11.40 0.86
C SER A 229 13.40 10.11 1.06
N GLN A 230 12.83 9.17 1.81
CA GLN A 230 13.34 7.81 1.96
C GLN A 230 12.32 6.78 1.46
N SER A 231 11.31 7.18 0.72
CA SER A 231 10.19 6.33 0.26
C SER A 231 9.55 5.56 1.43
N ASN A 232 9.26 6.29 2.51
CA ASN A 232 8.64 5.74 3.70
C ASN A 232 7.51 6.66 4.18
N PRO A 233 6.24 6.39 3.85
CA PRO A 233 5.13 7.28 4.16
C PRO A 233 4.75 7.35 5.65
N VAL A 234 5.30 6.48 6.48
CA VAL A 234 4.91 6.38 7.90
C VAL A 234 5.18 7.67 8.68
N PRO A 235 6.39 8.29 8.61
CA PRO A 235 6.66 9.54 9.32
C PRO A 235 5.72 10.67 8.91
N GLY A 236 5.42 10.81 7.62
CA GLY A 236 4.47 11.83 7.13
C GLY A 236 3.05 11.59 7.63
N MET A 237 2.57 10.36 7.62
CA MET A 237 1.27 10.01 8.20
C MET A 237 1.22 10.27 9.71
N GLU A 238 2.29 9.90 10.44
CA GLU A 238 2.38 10.18 11.88
C GLU A 238 2.36 11.68 12.18
N GLU A 239 3.12 12.47 11.44
CA GLU A 239 3.15 13.93 11.57
C GLU A 239 1.77 14.53 11.28
N ALA A 240 1.12 14.09 10.20
CA ALA A 240 -0.22 14.54 9.84
C ALA A 240 -1.24 14.26 10.95
N ILE A 241 -1.26 13.02 11.48
CA ILE A 241 -2.21 12.65 12.53
C ILE A 241 -1.89 13.37 13.83
N ARG A 242 -0.63 13.36 14.25
CA ARG A 242 -0.19 13.91 15.54
C ARG A 242 -0.42 15.43 15.65
N THR A 243 -0.19 16.14 14.55
CA THR A 243 -0.24 17.61 14.52
C THR A 243 -1.64 18.14 14.30
N TYR A 244 -2.44 17.46 13.44
CA TYR A 244 -3.71 18.01 12.97
C TYR A 244 -4.95 17.34 13.54
N TRP A 245 -4.78 16.19 14.21
CA TRP A 245 -5.91 15.52 14.83
C TRP A 245 -6.65 16.44 15.83
N ALA A 246 -7.96 16.52 15.68
CA ALA A 246 -8.85 17.18 16.61
C ALA A 246 -10.21 16.48 16.61
N PRO A 247 -10.90 16.37 17.76
CA PRO A 247 -12.14 15.60 17.88
C PRO A 247 -13.32 16.20 17.10
N ASP A 248 -13.24 17.48 16.79
CA ASP A 248 -14.24 18.28 16.08
C ASP A 248 -14.00 18.37 14.56
N LYS A 249 -12.93 17.76 14.05
CA LYS A 249 -12.54 17.84 12.63
C LYS A 249 -12.65 16.51 11.92
N ARG A 250 -13.23 16.54 10.72
CA ARG A 250 -13.22 15.43 9.79
C ARG A 250 -12.06 15.60 8.81
N ILE A 251 -11.03 14.81 9.01
CA ILE A 251 -9.77 14.93 8.26
C ILE A 251 -9.61 13.73 7.34
N SER A 252 -9.29 13.97 6.07
CA SER A 252 -8.77 12.95 5.15
C SER A 252 -7.30 13.19 4.86
N VAL A 253 -6.50 12.16 5.06
CA VAL A 253 -5.10 12.12 4.64
C VAL A 253 -5.02 11.32 3.35
N PHE A 254 -4.42 11.90 2.31
CA PHE A 254 -4.14 11.26 1.04
C PHE A 254 -2.64 10.99 0.94
N VAL A 255 -2.29 9.72 0.90
CA VAL A 255 -0.90 9.27 0.77
C VAL A 255 -0.64 8.92 -0.69
N LEU A 256 0.33 9.57 -1.31
CA LEU A 256 0.73 9.34 -2.70
C LEU A 256 2.17 8.85 -2.74
N GLY A 257 2.41 7.68 -3.32
CA GLY A 257 3.74 7.10 -3.39
C GLY A 257 3.76 5.76 -4.11
N ASP A 258 4.94 5.19 -4.23
CA ASP A 258 5.23 3.99 -5.01
C ASP A 258 6.02 2.93 -4.22
N GLU A 259 6.75 3.32 -3.16
CA GLU A 259 7.62 2.42 -2.42
C GLU A 259 7.47 2.52 -0.90
N PHE A 260 7.75 1.40 -0.22
CA PHE A 260 7.89 1.34 1.22
C PHE A 260 9.22 0.69 1.62
N THR A 261 10.16 1.51 2.07
CA THR A 261 11.51 1.08 2.50
C THR A 261 11.60 0.78 3.99
N GLY A 262 10.56 1.07 4.77
CA GLY A 262 10.51 0.84 6.21
C GLY A 262 10.76 -0.63 6.58
N LYS A 263 11.23 -0.89 7.79
CA LYS A 263 11.68 -2.23 8.23
C LYS A 263 10.56 -3.26 8.33
N SER A 264 9.39 -2.88 8.83
CA SER A 264 8.29 -3.81 9.11
C SER A 264 6.94 -3.16 8.81
N ILE A 265 6.11 -3.84 8.03
CA ILE A 265 4.72 -3.46 7.77
C ILE A 265 3.92 -3.46 9.08
N GLN A 266 4.10 -4.49 9.92
CA GLN A 266 3.37 -4.58 11.17
C GLN A 266 3.70 -3.42 12.12
N ALA A 267 4.98 -3.06 12.26
CA ALA A 267 5.36 -1.92 13.09
C ALA A 267 4.77 -0.60 12.57
N ALA A 268 4.71 -0.42 11.25
CA ALA A 268 4.06 0.73 10.63
C ALA A 268 2.55 0.79 10.94
N LEU A 269 1.85 -0.34 10.81
CA LEU A 269 0.44 -0.46 11.16
C LEU A 269 0.17 -0.16 12.64
N ASP A 270 1.00 -0.70 13.52
CA ASP A 270 0.87 -0.49 14.97
C ASP A 270 1.08 0.99 15.32
N ALA A 271 2.06 1.65 14.71
CA ALA A 271 2.32 3.07 14.92
C ALA A 271 1.11 3.94 14.52
N ILE A 272 0.56 3.73 13.35
CA ILE A 272 -0.64 4.46 12.87
C ILE A 272 -1.86 4.12 13.73
N THR A 273 -2.04 2.86 14.13
CA THR A 273 -3.17 2.43 14.96
C THR A 273 -3.13 3.06 16.35
N VAL A 274 -1.96 3.23 16.92
CA VAL A 274 -1.78 3.89 18.23
C VAL A 274 -2.16 5.36 18.16
N LEU A 275 -1.84 6.05 17.06
CA LEU A 275 -2.12 7.48 16.87
C LEU A 275 -3.58 7.73 16.47
N ASN A 276 -4.13 6.92 15.56
CA ASN A 276 -5.47 7.07 15.04
C ASN A 276 -6.45 6.08 15.71
N LYS A 277 -6.56 6.16 17.04
CA LYS A 277 -7.46 5.30 17.81
C LYS A 277 -8.92 5.56 17.47
N PRO A 278 -9.77 4.52 17.38
CA PRO A 278 -11.20 4.71 17.19
C PRO A 278 -11.82 5.45 18.38
N GLY A 279 -12.74 6.34 18.10
CA GLY A 279 -13.55 7.03 19.10
C GLY A 279 -14.59 6.09 19.72
N PRO A 280 -15.44 6.60 20.65
CA PRO A 280 -16.51 5.83 21.29
C PRO A 280 -17.55 5.27 20.31
N ASP A 281 -17.68 5.89 19.14
CA ASP A 281 -18.56 5.48 18.04
C ASP A 281 -17.91 4.42 17.10
N GLY A 282 -16.71 3.96 17.42
CA GLY A 282 -15.93 3.03 16.62
C GLY A 282 -15.29 3.64 15.37
N ARG A 283 -15.51 4.92 15.09
CA ARG A 283 -14.91 5.61 13.94
C ARG A 283 -13.53 6.15 14.30
N ARG A 284 -12.63 6.08 13.35
CA ARG A 284 -11.31 6.71 13.48
C ARG A 284 -11.39 8.18 13.12
N PRO A 285 -10.74 9.08 13.89
CA PRO A 285 -10.79 10.53 13.66
C PRO A 285 -10.25 10.97 12.31
N VAL A 286 -9.19 10.31 11.84
CA VAL A 286 -8.55 10.60 10.56
C VAL A 286 -8.79 9.45 9.61
N ARG A 287 -9.35 9.75 8.45
CA ARG A 287 -9.47 8.82 7.35
C ARG A 287 -8.19 8.84 6.52
N ILE A 288 -7.70 7.68 6.12
CA ILE A 288 -6.46 7.58 5.34
C ILE A 288 -6.75 6.91 4.02
N HIS A 289 -6.57 7.65 2.93
CA HIS A 289 -6.60 7.17 1.56
C HIS A 289 -5.18 7.05 1.03
N ALA A 290 -4.96 6.16 0.07
CA ALA A 290 -3.69 6.09 -0.59
C ALA A 290 -3.83 5.84 -2.09
N ILE A 291 -2.94 6.44 -2.85
CA ILE A 291 -2.76 6.25 -4.28
C ILE A 291 -1.38 5.66 -4.51
N GLY A 292 -1.35 4.42 -5.03
CA GLY A 292 -0.11 3.72 -5.35
C GLY A 292 0.24 3.91 -6.82
N PHE A 293 1.45 4.35 -7.07
CA PHE A 293 1.99 4.48 -8.41
C PHE A 293 2.60 3.15 -8.87
N PRO A 294 2.59 2.87 -10.17
CA PRO A 294 3.19 1.66 -10.71
C PRO A 294 4.72 1.68 -10.57
N GLU A 295 5.32 0.53 -10.75
CA GLU A 295 6.78 0.38 -10.74
C GLU A 295 7.39 1.20 -11.88
N GLY A 296 8.34 2.09 -11.54
CA GLY A 296 9.15 2.85 -12.49
C GLY A 296 10.41 2.08 -12.92
N GLU A 297 11.11 2.61 -13.94
CA GLU A 297 12.39 2.04 -14.36
C GLU A 297 13.42 2.12 -13.22
N GLY A 298 14.10 1.00 -12.95
CA GLY A 298 15.13 0.91 -11.91
C GLY A 298 14.65 0.66 -10.49
N MET A 299 13.34 0.58 -10.26
CA MET A 299 12.75 0.29 -8.96
C MET A 299 12.80 -1.20 -8.63
N SER A 300 12.74 -1.50 -7.33
CA SER A 300 12.59 -2.87 -6.85
C SER A 300 11.10 -3.24 -6.77
N PRO A 301 10.63 -4.28 -7.49
CA PRO A 301 9.26 -4.76 -7.37
C PRO A 301 8.86 -5.03 -5.91
N TYR A 302 9.82 -5.41 -5.11
CA TYR A 302 9.60 -5.75 -3.70
C TYR A 302 9.14 -4.55 -2.86
N THR A 303 9.72 -3.36 -3.03
CA THR A 303 9.37 -2.16 -2.26
C THR A 303 8.02 -1.61 -2.68
N ASN A 304 7.67 -1.70 -3.97
CA ASN A 304 6.37 -1.33 -4.51
C ASN A 304 5.25 -2.26 -3.98
N ILE A 305 5.47 -3.57 -3.98
CA ILE A 305 4.54 -4.55 -3.39
C ILE A 305 4.33 -4.26 -1.89
N ARG A 306 5.41 -3.97 -1.16
CA ARG A 306 5.32 -3.61 0.27
C ARG A 306 4.52 -2.34 0.50
N PHE A 307 4.68 -1.33 -0.34
CA PHE A 307 3.88 -0.11 -0.28
C PHE A 307 2.40 -0.42 -0.47
N SER A 308 2.07 -1.13 -1.55
CA SER A 308 0.69 -1.50 -1.85
C SER A 308 0.06 -2.33 -0.73
N THR A 309 0.81 -3.28 -0.16
CA THR A 309 0.35 -4.09 0.97
C THR A 309 0.11 -3.24 2.22
N LEU A 310 1.07 -2.39 2.60
CA LEU A 310 0.94 -1.50 3.73
C LEU A 310 -0.26 -0.56 3.57
N MET A 311 -0.39 0.08 2.40
CA MET A 311 -1.44 1.07 2.17
C MET A 311 -2.83 0.45 2.12
N ARG A 312 -3.00 -0.74 1.55
CA ARG A 312 -4.28 -1.48 1.63
C ARG A 312 -4.71 -1.72 3.07
N LEU A 313 -3.79 -2.18 3.92
CA LEU A 313 -4.07 -2.43 5.33
C LEU A 313 -4.34 -1.13 6.10
N VAL A 314 -3.52 -0.09 5.90
CA VAL A 314 -3.71 1.22 6.54
C VAL A 314 -5.06 1.81 6.14
N CYS A 315 -5.38 1.85 4.84
CA CYS A 315 -6.64 2.41 4.35
C CYS A 315 -7.85 1.63 4.91
N SER A 316 -7.82 0.29 4.86
CA SER A 316 -8.92 -0.53 5.35
C SER A 316 -9.17 -0.35 6.85
N GLN A 317 -8.11 -0.20 7.65
CA GLN A 317 -8.21 0.02 9.09
C GLN A 317 -8.61 1.45 9.46
N ASN A 318 -8.44 2.42 8.56
CA ASN A 318 -8.68 3.84 8.81
C ASN A 318 -9.82 4.42 7.94
N ASN A 319 -10.81 3.58 7.57
CA ASN A 319 -12.02 3.97 6.84
C ASN A 319 -11.74 4.67 5.49
N GLY A 320 -10.62 4.37 4.88
CA GLY A 320 -10.21 4.94 3.61
C GLY A 320 -10.16 3.90 2.48
N THR A 321 -9.64 4.32 1.35
CA THR A 321 -9.56 3.53 0.11
C THR A 321 -8.15 3.55 -0.43
N PHE A 322 -7.65 2.41 -0.89
CA PHE A 322 -6.42 2.30 -1.65
C PHE A 322 -6.75 2.19 -3.15
N VAL A 323 -6.09 3.00 -3.96
CA VAL A 323 -6.20 2.98 -5.42
C VAL A 323 -4.81 2.72 -5.99
N GLY A 324 -4.62 1.61 -6.68
CA GLY A 324 -3.39 1.34 -7.43
C GLY A 324 -3.55 1.80 -8.88
N LEU A 325 -2.64 2.63 -9.35
CA LEU A 325 -2.59 3.04 -10.75
C LEU A 325 -1.96 1.93 -11.60
N LYS A 326 -2.35 1.89 -12.86
CA LYS A 326 -1.77 0.97 -13.86
C LYS A 326 -0.87 1.77 -14.79
N ASN A 327 0.19 1.10 -15.28
CA ASN A 327 0.99 1.58 -16.41
C ASN A 327 0.14 1.76 -17.65
#